data_fcd896ec0585fed23abc20529279fae5
#
_entry.id   fcd896ec0585fed23abc20529279fae5
#
_cell.length_a   1.000
_cell.length_b   1.000
_cell.length_c   1.000
_cell.angle_alpha   90.00
_cell.angle_beta   90.00
_cell.angle_gamma   90.00
#
_symmetry.space_group_name_H-M   'P 1'
#
loop_
_entity.id
_entity.type
_entity.pdbx_description
1 polymer ?
#
loop_
_entity_poly.entity_id
_entity_poly.type
_entity_poly.pdbx_seq_one_letter_code
_entity_poly.pdbx_strand_id
1 'polypeptide(L)'
;CALPILQAVEAERSKVYENKSEMQTLYMTNKNSYEAADERMNAVQKDLKKYEAASYAVYAKAVEDYDRFAANGKTGQGGILKDRARAERNLKEAGENLRGGQAAYNASRATHNQLPMTDGAIAAYQARKSRIWMDDREEIQVKLKEQTRRYEDIFKNEFVLTVLKSCETARDDLKLINAELARLEFKSQYAFEVRYVKDGSRYEKILEYARYLKEREELGTASGQMTFDALTSYSDDKGEELERDMKKIINQIVESNDKEQIEHYADYRNYMTYEILLTNDVLTRAKLSRQSGYNSGAEVQIPYMLILLSALLMIYNDKSSSTRLVFIDEPFAKMDPTNVKIMMRFMKEQKLQMIFCAPDKTELIGNECDVILPVLRTSPDLMEMGMIEIHKGA
;
A
#
# COMPACT_ATOMS: atom_id res chain seq x y z
N CYS A 1 -17.98 2.54 -21.94
CA CYS A 1 -17.85 3.52 -20.83
C CYS A 1 -16.98 3.04 -19.64
N ALA A 2 -16.69 1.74 -19.51
CA ALA A 2 -15.86 1.24 -18.40
C ALA A 2 -14.35 1.48 -18.62
N LEU A 3 -13.88 1.37 -19.86
CA LEU A 3 -12.44 1.50 -20.16
C LEU A 3 -11.83 2.87 -19.80
N PRO A 4 -12.47 4.02 -20.10
CA PRO A 4 -11.95 5.33 -19.69
C PRO A 4 -11.99 5.55 -18.18
N ILE A 5 -12.97 4.96 -17.49
CA ILE A 5 -13.06 5.04 -16.02
C ILE A 5 -12.00 4.15 -15.38
N LEU A 6 -11.78 2.94 -15.92
CA LEU A 6 -10.71 2.05 -15.48
C LEU A 6 -9.33 2.68 -15.70
N GLN A 7 -9.11 3.27 -16.86
CA GLN A 7 -7.88 4.00 -17.18
C GLN A 7 -7.69 5.25 -16.30
N ALA A 8 -8.76 5.97 -15.98
CA ALA A 8 -8.70 7.11 -15.06
C ALA A 8 -8.40 6.66 -13.63
N VAL A 9 -9.02 5.58 -13.16
CA VAL A 9 -8.76 4.99 -11.84
C VAL A 9 -7.35 4.39 -11.76
N GLU A 10 -6.87 3.73 -12.82
CA GLU A 10 -5.49 3.25 -12.90
C GLU A 10 -4.48 4.39 -12.95
N ALA A 11 -4.78 5.48 -13.65
CA ALA A 11 -3.93 6.67 -13.69
C ALA A 11 -3.90 7.41 -12.34
N GLU A 12 -5.04 7.55 -11.66
CA GLU A 12 -5.08 8.07 -10.29
C GLU A 12 -4.38 7.14 -9.30
N ARG A 13 -4.60 5.86 -9.40
CA ARG A 13 -3.90 4.85 -8.62
C ARG A 13 -2.39 4.93 -8.84
N SER A 14 -1.93 5.05 -10.08
CA SER A 14 -0.50 5.22 -10.40
C SER A 14 0.08 6.49 -9.78
N LYS A 15 -0.64 7.63 -9.86
CA LYS A 15 -0.22 8.88 -9.21
C LYS A 15 -0.14 8.78 -7.69
N VAL A 16 -1.11 8.10 -7.07
CA VAL A 16 -1.11 7.85 -5.63
C VAL A 16 0.08 6.97 -5.23
N TYR A 17 0.40 5.96 -6.03
CA TYR A 17 1.58 5.11 -5.82
C TYR A 17 2.90 5.86 -6.03
N GLU A 18 3.01 6.71 -7.04
CA GLU A 18 4.17 7.57 -7.27
C GLU A 18 4.37 8.54 -6.11
N ASN A 19 3.34 9.29 -5.73
CA ASN A 19 3.38 10.20 -4.59
C ASN A 19 3.75 9.48 -3.29
N LYS A 20 3.20 8.28 -3.07
CA LYS A 20 3.54 7.45 -1.90
C LYS A 20 5.00 7.01 -1.91
N SER A 21 5.52 6.57 -3.06
CA SER A 21 6.92 6.16 -3.22
C SER A 21 7.88 7.32 -3.02
N GLU A 22 7.59 8.49 -3.59
CA GLU A 22 8.37 9.71 -3.40
C GLU A 22 8.38 10.14 -1.92
N MET A 23 7.24 10.05 -1.27
CA MET A 23 7.09 10.42 0.12
C MET A 23 7.78 9.42 1.06
N GLN A 24 7.73 8.11 0.77
CA GLN A 24 8.51 7.11 1.51
C GLN A 24 10.01 7.36 1.37
N THR A 25 10.47 7.65 0.17
CA THR A 25 11.88 7.98 -0.09
C THR A 25 12.28 9.24 0.67
N LEU A 26 11.44 10.27 0.68
CA LEU A 26 11.68 11.52 1.41
C LEU A 26 11.72 11.29 2.93
N TYR A 27 10.81 10.48 3.45
CA TYR A 27 10.78 10.10 4.87
C TYR A 27 12.04 9.36 5.28
N MET A 28 12.44 8.32 4.53
CA MET A 28 13.66 7.57 4.83
C MET A 28 14.91 8.41 4.70
N THR A 29 14.98 9.29 3.70
CA THR A 29 16.10 10.22 3.52
C THR A 29 16.17 11.21 4.68
N ASN A 30 15.05 11.78 5.11
CA ASN A 30 14.99 12.69 6.24
C ASN A 30 15.30 11.99 7.58
N LYS A 31 14.79 10.77 7.79
CA LYS A 31 15.10 9.95 8.97
C LYS A 31 16.59 9.63 9.06
N ASN A 32 17.17 9.13 7.98
CA ASN A 32 18.61 8.82 7.93
C ASN A 32 19.48 10.09 8.11
N SER A 33 19.02 11.21 7.54
CA SER A 33 19.73 12.50 7.71
C SER A 33 19.64 13.00 9.15
N TYR A 34 18.52 12.78 9.83
CA TYR A 34 18.32 13.12 11.24
C TYR A 34 19.20 12.27 12.15
N GLU A 35 19.16 10.94 11.98
CA GLU A 35 19.99 10.00 12.77
C GLU A 35 21.50 10.28 12.58
N ALA A 36 21.93 10.51 11.35
CA ALA A 36 23.29 10.90 11.03
C ALA A 36 23.69 12.26 11.64
N ALA A 37 22.75 13.22 11.70
CA ALA A 37 22.98 14.52 12.33
C ALA A 37 23.08 14.39 13.87
N ASP A 38 22.25 13.55 14.47
CA ASP A 38 22.26 13.30 15.92
C ASP A 38 23.54 12.57 16.37
N GLU A 39 23.97 11.55 15.63
CA GLU A 39 25.25 10.86 15.88
C GLU A 39 26.45 11.82 15.77
N ARG A 40 26.46 12.68 14.73
CA ARG A 40 27.52 13.68 14.56
C ARG A 40 27.52 14.71 15.68
N MET A 41 26.34 15.15 16.12
CA MET A 41 26.20 16.08 17.22
C MET A 41 26.69 15.47 18.53
N ASN A 42 26.35 14.22 18.81
CA ASN A 42 26.81 13.49 20.00
C ASN A 42 28.34 13.29 19.99
N ALA A 43 28.93 13.01 18.81
CA ALA A 43 30.36 12.90 18.65
C ALA A 43 31.08 14.25 18.91
N VAL A 44 30.58 15.35 18.33
CA VAL A 44 31.09 16.72 18.54
C VAL A 44 30.95 17.13 20.01
N GLN A 45 29.83 16.79 20.66
CA GLN A 45 29.60 17.10 22.07
C GLN A 45 30.56 16.32 22.99
N LYS A 46 30.85 15.07 22.67
CA LYS A 46 31.81 14.24 23.38
C LYS A 46 33.25 14.78 23.26
N ASP A 47 33.60 15.23 22.05
CA ASP A 47 34.90 15.85 21.82
C ASP A 47 34.98 17.24 22.48
N LEU A 48 33.94 18.07 22.44
CA LEU A 48 33.91 19.35 23.15
C LEU A 48 34.12 19.19 24.66
N LYS A 49 33.47 18.19 25.29
CA LYS A 49 33.68 17.85 26.71
C LYS A 49 35.12 17.45 27.00
N LYS A 50 35.78 16.72 26.10
CA LYS A 50 37.21 16.39 26.25
C LYS A 50 38.09 17.64 26.26
N TYR A 51 37.79 18.63 25.39
CA TYR A 51 38.53 19.89 25.31
C TYR A 51 38.30 20.78 26.53
N GLU A 52 37.02 20.93 26.96
CA GLU A 52 36.71 21.67 28.18
C GLU A 52 37.41 21.07 29.39
N ALA A 53 37.37 19.74 29.55
CA ALA A 53 38.02 19.04 30.64
C ALA A 53 39.57 19.12 30.52
N ALA A 54 40.14 19.00 29.31
CA ALA A 54 41.57 19.09 29.09
C ALA A 54 42.10 20.51 29.33
N SER A 55 41.39 21.53 28.85
CA SER A 55 41.78 22.94 29.06
C SER A 55 41.73 23.34 30.54
N TYR A 56 40.67 22.92 31.24
CA TYR A 56 40.53 23.18 32.67
C TYR A 56 41.57 22.44 33.48
N ALA A 57 41.80 21.14 33.15
CA ALA A 57 42.80 20.32 33.81
C ALA A 57 44.23 20.82 33.57
N VAL A 58 44.55 21.31 32.37
CA VAL A 58 45.85 21.87 32.06
C VAL A 58 46.08 23.17 32.80
N TYR A 59 45.08 24.08 32.87
CA TYR A 59 45.16 25.32 33.61
C TYR A 59 45.29 25.05 35.13
N ALA A 60 44.44 24.22 35.70
CA ALA A 60 44.47 23.84 37.12
C ALA A 60 45.82 23.25 37.50
N LYS A 61 46.34 22.34 36.66
CA LYS A 61 47.63 21.72 36.88
C LYS A 61 48.80 22.68 36.74
N ALA A 62 48.72 23.65 35.81
CA ALA A 62 49.74 24.68 35.68
C ALA A 62 49.79 25.62 36.91
N VAL A 63 48.62 25.97 37.46
CA VAL A 63 48.50 26.74 38.70
C VAL A 63 49.08 25.94 39.88
N GLU A 64 48.68 24.68 40.03
CA GLU A 64 49.18 23.78 41.09
C GLU A 64 50.71 23.57 40.99
N ASP A 65 51.24 23.36 39.78
CA ASP A 65 52.64 23.21 39.55
C ASP A 65 53.39 24.54 39.84
N TYR A 66 52.84 25.70 39.48
CA TYR A 66 53.39 27.03 39.82
C TYR A 66 53.48 27.24 41.34
N ASP A 67 52.39 26.97 42.06
CA ASP A 67 52.34 27.09 43.51
C ASP A 67 53.32 26.14 44.20
N ARG A 68 53.51 24.93 43.67
CA ARG A 68 54.48 23.94 44.14
C ARG A 68 55.93 24.41 43.91
N PHE A 69 56.22 25.01 42.75
CA PHE A 69 57.51 25.61 42.41
C PHE A 69 57.82 26.83 43.28
N ALA A 70 56.83 27.68 43.48
CA ALA A 70 56.94 28.86 44.34
C ALA A 70 57.19 28.49 45.79
N ALA A 71 56.50 27.48 46.32
CA ALA A 71 56.64 26.99 47.70
C ALA A 71 58.00 26.34 47.95
N ASN A 72 58.63 25.70 46.95
CA ASN A 72 59.88 25.00 47.07
C ASN A 72 61.11 25.78 46.69
N GLY A 73 61.04 27.05 46.36
CA GLY A 73 62.13 27.90 45.98
C GLY A 73 62.95 27.41 44.78
N LYS A 74 62.44 26.44 44.03
CA LYS A 74 63.07 25.87 42.83
C LYS A 74 62.59 26.56 41.57
N THR A 75 63.06 27.78 41.36
CA THR A 75 62.90 28.47 40.09
C THR A 75 63.93 28.02 39.05
N GLY A 76 64.04 26.73 38.85
CA GLY A 76 64.95 26.17 37.84
C GLY A 76 64.41 26.37 36.44
N GLN A 77 65.07 27.19 35.62
CA GLN A 77 64.78 27.50 34.20
C GLN A 77 64.44 26.22 33.39
N GLY A 78 65.00 25.08 33.69
CA GLY A 78 64.78 23.81 33.01
C GLY A 78 63.38 23.20 33.17
N GLY A 79 62.72 23.46 34.31
CA GLY A 79 61.32 22.97 34.56
C GLY A 79 60.33 23.80 33.79
N ILE A 80 60.47 25.12 33.85
CA ILE A 80 59.57 26.07 33.15
C ILE A 80 59.65 25.89 31.65
N LEU A 81 60.85 25.68 31.10
CA LEU A 81 61.03 25.40 29.68
C LEU A 81 60.38 24.10 29.19
N LYS A 82 60.46 23.05 30.03
CA LYS A 82 59.77 21.76 29.73
C LYS A 82 58.26 21.91 29.77
N ASP A 83 57.73 22.60 30.75
CA ASP A 83 56.28 22.85 30.87
C ASP A 83 55.76 23.75 29.76
N ARG A 84 56.53 24.78 29.37
CA ARG A 84 56.23 25.59 28.20
C ARG A 84 56.21 24.77 26.92
N ALA A 85 57.25 23.95 26.67
CA ALA A 85 57.31 23.09 25.49
C ALA A 85 56.16 22.04 25.46
N ARG A 86 55.69 21.62 26.63
CA ARG A 86 54.54 20.75 26.75
C ARG A 86 53.21 21.48 26.45
N ALA A 87 53.05 22.68 26.99
CA ALA A 87 51.89 23.52 26.73
C ALA A 87 51.80 23.90 25.27
N GLU A 88 52.90 24.26 24.62
CA GLU A 88 53.00 24.56 23.19
C GLU A 88 52.57 23.35 22.32
N ARG A 89 53.00 22.13 22.67
CA ARG A 89 52.58 20.90 22.00
C ARG A 89 51.10 20.63 22.16
N ASN A 90 50.58 20.78 23.38
CA ASN A 90 49.15 20.56 23.65
C ASN A 90 48.30 21.61 22.93
N LEU A 91 48.75 22.86 22.87
CA LEU A 91 48.07 23.91 22.13
C LEU A 91 48.04 23.64 20.62
N LYS A 92 49.17 23.18 20.06
CA LYS A 92 49.23 22.78 18.63
C LYS A 92 48.28 21.62 18.33
N GLU A 93 48.32 20.58 19.15
CA GLU A 93 47.45 19.41 19.01
C GLU A 93 45.96 19.82 19.14
N ALA A 94 45.60 20.65 20.11
CA ALA A 94 44.26 21.16 20.26
C ALA A 94 43.80 22.00 19.04
N GLY A 95 44.72 22.82 18.48
CA GLY A 95 44.44 23.61 17.25
C GLY A 95 44.25 22.71 16.03
N GLU A 96 45.02 21.65 15.88
CA GLU A 96 44.87 20.70 14.79
C GLU A 96 43.56 19.92 14.91
N ASN A 97 43.20 19.51 16.10
CA ASN A 97 41.92 18.82 16.36
C ASN A 97 40.71 19.75 16.13
N LEU A 98 40.80 21.03 16.54
CA LEU A 98 39.77 22.02 16.29
C LEU A 98 39.56 22.19 14.79
N ARG A 99 40.64 22.37 14.03
CA ARG A 99 40.57 22.52 12.55
C ARG A 99 40.01 21.28 11.87
N GLY A 100 40.39 20.11 12.34
CA GLY A 100 39.82 18.85 11.89
C GLY A 100 38.31 18.77 12.11
N GLY A 101 37.83 19.17 13.29
CA GLY A 101 36.41 19.24 13.61
C GLY A 101 35.65 20.27 12.76
N GLN A 102 36.26 21.46 12.55
CA GLN A 102 35.68 22.49 11.69
C GLN A 102 35.58 22.02 10.23
N ALA A 103 36.63 21.36 9.72
CA ALA A 103 36.64 20.80 8.37
C ALA A 103 35.55 19.72 8.21
N ALA A 104 35.44 18.80 9.16
CA ALA A 104 34.43 17.75 9.16
C ALA A 104 33.00 18.33 9.19
N TYR A 105 32.77 19.38 9.97
CA TYR A 105 31.50 20.08 9.99
C TYR A 105 31.16 20.70 8.64
N ASN A 106 32.12 21.40 8.02
CA ASN A 106 31.93 22.11 6.76
C ASN A 106 31.79 21.12 5.58
N ALA A 107 32.46 19.99 5.58
CA ALA A 107 32.44 19.01 4.49
C ALA A 107 31.04 18.47 4.20
N SER A 108 30.15 18.44 5.20
CA SER A 108 28.77 17.95 5.06
C SER A 108 27.76 19.06 4.74
N ARG A 109 28.22 20.28 4.43
CA ARG A 109 27.36 21.46 4.27
C ARG A 109 27.58 22.17 2.95
N ALA A 110 26.48 22.72 2.39
CA ALA A 110 26.57 23.57 1.23
C ALA A 110 27.42 24.82 1.54
N THR A 111 28.13 25.34 0.56
CA THR A 111 29.15 26.43 0.70
C THR A 111 28.62 27.65 1.45
N HIS A 112 27.35 28.02 1.24
CA HIS A 112 26.71 29.16 1.92
C HIS A 112 26.42 28.94 3.41
N ASN A 113 26.45 27.69 3.88
CA ASN A 113 26.21 27.31 5.27
C ASN A 113 27.48 26.91 6.02
N GLN A 114 28.64 27.04 5.37
CA GLN A 114 29.93 26.78 5.99
C GLN A 114 30.33 27.88 6.95
N LEU A 115 31.01 27.54 8.02
CA LEU A 115 31.52 28.48 9.01
C LEU A 115 33.02 28.65 8.84
N PRO A 116 33.60 29.83 9.25
CA PRO A 116 35.03 30.06 9.13
C PRO A 116 35.86 29.02 9.86
N MET A 117 36.96 28.58 9.27
CA MET A 117 37.89 27.60 9.85
C MET A 117 39.06 28.33 10.55
N THR A 118 38.73 29.11 11.57
CA THR A 118 39.72 29.91 12.35
C THR A 118 39.54 29.62 13.84
N ASP A 119 40.60 29.85 14.61
CA ASP A 119 40.59 29.70 16.05
C ASP A 119 39.60 30.65 16.73
N GLY A 120 39.33 31.81 16.15
CA GLY A 120 38.34 32.79 16.63
C GLY A 120 36.89 32.45 16.30
N ALA A 121 36.65 31.45 15.47
CA ALA A 121 35.30 31.10 15.01
C ALA A 121 34.51 30.21 16.00
N ILE A 122 35.06 29.83 17.14
CA ILE A 122 34.40 28.95 18.13
C ILE A 122 33.04 29.48 18.51
N ALA A 123 32.88 30.76 18.74
CA ALA A 123 31.61 31.41 19.06
C ALA A 123 30.53 31.21 17.96
N ALA A 124 30.93 31.24 16.67
CA ALA A 124 30.02 30.99 15.56
C ALA A 124 29.54 29.55 15.52
N TYR A 125 30.42 28.58 15.81
CA TYR A 125 30.06 27.18 15.92
C TYR A 125 29.14 26.92 17.14
N GLN A 126 29.42 27.58 18.27
CA GLN A 126 28.54 27.50 19.46
C GLN A 126 27.16 28.09 19.20
N ALA A 127 27.12 29.28 18.57
CA ALA A 127 25.84 29.90 18.19
C ALA A 127 25.05 29.02 17.22
N ARG A 128 25.72 28.40 16.26
CA ARG A 128 25.10 27.48 15.30
C ARG A 128 24.59 26.19 15.99
N LYS A 129 25.38 25.64 16.93
CA LYS A 129 24.96 24.51 17.77
C LYS A 129 23.68 24.84 18.54
N SER A 130 23.64 25.99 19.20
CA SER A 130 22.47 26.44 19.97
C SER A 130 21.26 26.61 19.07
N ARG A 131 21.42 27.19 17.90
CA ARG A 131 20.32 27.36 16.93
C ARG A 131 19.78 26.03 16.43
N ILE A 132 20.64 25.09 16.05
CA ILE A 132 20.21 23.73 15.62
C ILE A 132 19.48 23.03 16.76
N TRP A 133 19.97 23.21 17.99
CA TRP A 133 19.38 22.52 19.15
C TRP A 133 18.04 23.11 19.59
N MET A 134 17.92 24.44 19.56
CA MET A 134 16.73 25.15 20.05
C MET A 134 15.66 25.33 18.96
N ASP A 135 16.07 25.81 17.80
CA ASP A 135 15.14 26.24 16.74
C ASP A 135 14.92 25.16 15.68
N ASP A 136 16.02 24.67 15.06
CA ASP A 136 15.91 23.75 13.91
C ASP A 136 15.33 22.39 14.34
N ARG A 137 15.65 21.92 15.56
CA ARG A 137 15.14 20.65 16.09
C ARG A 137 13.63 20.70 16.36
N GLU A 138 13.17 21.78 16.96
CA GLU A 138 11.76 21.96 17.26
C GLU A 138 10.95 22.11 15.97
N GLU A 139 11.42 22.88 15.02
CA GLU A 139 10.80 23.04 13.71
C GLU A 139 10.76 21.71 12.94
N ILE A 140 11.84 20.92 12.95
CA ILE A 140 11.87 19.59 12.31
C ILE A 140 10.91 18.63 13.01
N GLN A 141 10.84 18.65 14.34
CA GLN A 141 9.91 17.80 15.07
C GLN A 141 8.44 18.16 14.79
N VAL A 142 8.14 19.46 14.71
CA VAL A 142 6.79 19.93 14.35
C VAL A 142 6.45 19.50 12.92
N LYS A 143 7.34 19.74 11.95
CA LYS A 143 7.14 19.29 10.55
C LYS A 143 7.00 17.77 10.43
N LEU A 144 7.80 17.01 11.16
CA LEU A 144 7.72 15.55 11.17
C LEU A 144 6.37 15.08 11.74
N LYS A 145 5.92 15.65 12.86
CA LYS A 145 4.61 15.33 13.44
C LYS A 145 3.48 15.69 12.49
N GLU A 146 3.56 16.83 11.84
CA GLU A 146 2.56 17.29 10.87
C GLU A 146 2.51 16.38 9.63
N GLN A 147 3.66 16.00 9.09
CA GLN A 147 3.75 15.05 8.00
C GLN A 147 3.23 13.67 8.39
N THR A 148 3.64 13.14 9.56
CA THR A 148 3.14 11.85 10.06
C THR A 148 1.61 11.88 10.19
N ARG A 149 1.05 12.95 10.77
CA ARG A 149 -0.40 13.12 10.88
C ARG A 149 -1.07 13.14 9.51
N ARG A 150 -0.51 13.87 8.56
CA ARG A 150 -1.02 13.92 7.19
C ARG A 150 -1.01 12.55 6.50
N TYR A 151 0.03 11.76 6.73
CA TYR A 151 0.09 10.37 6.25
C TYR A 151 -0.96 9.48 6.89
N GLU A 152 -1.11 9.57 8.20
CA GLU A 152 -2.16 8.84 8.92
C GLU A 152 -3.53 9.19 8.37
N ASP A 153 -3.81 10.46 8.11
CA ASP A 153 -5.09 10.92 7.58
C ASP A 153 -5.35 10.43 6.15
N ILE A 154 -4.35 10.49 5.27
CA ILE A 154 -4.45 9.97 3.90
C ILE A 154 -4.67 8.45 3.94
N PHE A 155 -3.90 7.72 4.74
CA PHE A 155 -4.07 6.28 4.86
C PHE A 155 -5.46 5.91 5.40
N LYS A 156 -5.92 6.59 6.44
CA LYS A 156 -7.25 6.36 7.03
C LYS A 156 -8.36 6.61 6.01
N ASN A 157 -8.36 7.77 5.38
CA ASN A 157 -9.48 8.24 4.59
C ASN A 157 -9.46 7.69 3.17
N GLU A 158 -8.30 7.61 2.53
CA GLU A 158 -8.23 7.20 1.13
C GLU A 158 -8.04 5.68 0.97
N PHE A 159 -7.14 5.08 1.74
CA PHE A 159 -6.88 3.65 1.59
C PHE A 159 -7.96 2.80 2.26
N VAL A 160 -8.16 2.97 3.56
CA VAL A 160 -9.01 2.09 4.37
C VAL A 160 -10.48 2.16 3.92
N LEU A 161 -11.00 3.37 3.74
CA LEU A 161 -12.39 3.56 3.27
C LEU A 161 -12.57 3.14 1.82
N THR A 162 -11.56 3.32 0.96
CA THR A 162 -11.62 2.87 -0.44
C THR A 162 -11.67 1.35 -0.53
N VAL A 163 -10.88 0.64 0.28
CA VAL A 163 -10.94 -0.84 0.35
C VAL A 163 -12.32 -1.30 0.80
N LEU A 164 -12.89 -0.72 1.85
CA LEU A 164 -14.23 -1.06 2.32
C LEU A 164 -15.27 -0.81 1.23
N LYS A 165 -15.24 0.35 0.60
CA LYS A 165 -16.15 0.71 -0.50
C LYS A 165 -16.04 -0.28 -1.67
N SER A 166 -14.83 -0.69 -2.03
CA SER A 166 -14.59 -1.68 -3.09
C SER A 166 -15.17 -3.04 -2.71
N CYS A 167 -15.02 -3.46 -1.46
CA CYS A 167 -15.64 -4.68 -0.94
C CYS A 167 -17.17 -4.61 -0.96
N GLU A 168 -17.76 -3.49 -0.56
CA GLU A 168 -19.21 -3.25 -0.59
C GLU A 168 -19.73 -3.28 -2.02
N THR A 169 -19.07 -2.60 -2.94
CA THR A 169 -19.42 -2.61 -4.36
C THR A 169 -19.39 -4.03 -4.93
N ALA A 170 -18.32 -4.77 -4.69
CA ALA A 170 -18.22 -6.16 -5.15
C ALA A 170 -19.34 -7.07 -4.59
N ARG A 171 -19.75 -6.84 -3.34
CA ARG A 171 -20.89 -7.57 -2.76
C ARG A 171 -22.21 -7.21 -3.40
N ASP A 172 -22.42 -5.96 -3.72
CA ASP A 172 -23.65 -5.49 -4.37
C ASP A 172 -23.71 -5.98 -5.82
N ASP A 173 -22.61 -5.95 -6.54
CA ASP A 173 -22.50 -6.53 -7.89
C ASP A 173 -22.84 -8.03 -7.88
N LEU A 174 -22.31 -8.79 -6.90
CA LEU A 174 -22.62 -10.21 -6.77
C LEU A 174 -24.09 -10.48 -6.39
N LYS A 175 -24.75 -9.57 -5.68
CA LYS A 175 -26.20 -9.69 -5.44
C LYS A 175 -26.99 -9.55 -6.75
N LEU A 176 -26.61 -8.59 -7.62
CA LEU A 176 -27.23 -8.43 -8.93
C LEU A 176 -27.03 -9.67 -9.79
N ILE A 177 -25.80 -10.18 -9.84
CA ILE A 177 -25.48 -11.43 -10.56
C ILE A 177 -26.32 -12.59 -10.03
N ASN A 178 -26.40 -12.77 -8.71
CA ASN A 178 -27.20 -13.83 -8.11
C ASN A 178 -28.70 -13.70 -8.46
N ALA A 179 -29.23 -12.48 -8.58
CA ALA A 179 -30.61 -12.27 -9.00
C ALA A 179 -30.84 -12.73 -10.44
N GLU A 180 -29.88 -12.48 -11.35
CA GLU A 180 -29.95 -12.99 -12.72
C GLU A 180 -29.77 -14.50 -12.78
N LEU A 181 -28.86 -15.07 -12.00
CA LEU A 181 -28.65 -16.54 -11.93
C LEU A 181 -29.86 -17.28 -11.38
N ALA A 182 -30.59 -16.69 -10.44
CA ALA A 182 -31.81 -17.29 -9.90
C ALA A 182 -32.96 -17.43 -10.91
N ARG A 183 -32.89 -16.71 -12.05
CA ARG A 183 -33.86 -16.82 -13.15
C ARG A 183 -33.56 -17.99 -14.09
N LEU A 184 -32.37 -18.58 -13.99
CA LEU A 184 -31.95 -19.67 -14.85
C LEU A 184 -32.49 -21.00 -14.35
N GLU A 185 -33.21 -21.71 -15.21
CA GLU A 185 -33.87 -22.98 -14.90
C GLU A 185 -32.91 -24.18 -15.10
N PHE A 186 -31.70 -24.13 -14.59
CA PHE A 186 -30.82 -25.28 -14.54
C PHE A 186 -31.34 -26.31 -13.56
N LYS A 187 -31.00 -27.59 -13.74
CA LYS A 187 -31.27 -28.64 -12.76
C LYS A 187 -30.64 -28.37 -11.40
N SER A 188 -29.49 -27.72 -11.43
CA SER A 188 -28.79 -27.24 -10.25
C SER A 188 -28.78 -25.70 -10.25
N GLN A 189 -29.16 -25.10 -9.15
CA GLN A 189 -29.07 -23.67 -8.95
C GLN A 189 -27.71 -23.29 -8.38
N TYR A 190 -27.14 -22.22 -8.90
CA TYR A 190 -25.86 -21.72 -8.49
C TYR A 190 -26.00 -20.31 -7.92
N ALA A 191 -25.25 -20.01 -6.85
CA ALA A 191 -25.19 -18.68 -6.28
C ALA A 191 -23.76 -18.37 -5.84
N PHE A 192 -23.33 -17.14 -6.06
CA PHE A 192 -22.05 -16.66 -5.52
C PHE A 192 -22.25 -16.18 -4.08
N GLU A 193 -21.43 -16.66 -3.20
CA GLU A 193 -21.37 -16.20 -1.83
C GLU A 193 -20.04 -15.47 -1.62
N VAL A 194 -20.11 -14.28 -1.06
CA VAL A 194 -18.94 -13.54 -0.63
C VAL A 194 -19.09 -13.18 0.84
N ARG A 195 -18.05 -13.45 1.61
CA ARG A 195 -17.98 -13.13 3.03
C ARG A 195 -16.71 -12.35 3.31
N TYR A 196 -16.76 -11.45 4.25
CA TYR A 196 -15.55 -10.82 4.76
C TYR A 196 -14.70 -11.85 5.50
N VAL A 197 -13.38 -11.70 5.38
CA VAL A 197 -12.41 -12.50 6.15
C VAL A 197 -12.66 -12.30 7.64
N LYS A 198 -12.66 -13.43 8.39
CA LYS A 198 -12.82 -13.48 9.84
C LYS A 198 -11.86 -14.53 10.40
N ASP A 199 -10.58 -14.19 10.43
CA ASP A 199 -9.49 -15.12 10.78
C ASP A 199 -8.45 -14.49 11.71
N GLY A 200 -8.74 -13.28 12.26
CA GLY A 200 -7.80 -12.51 13.07
C GLY A 200 -6.66 -11.89 12.27
N SER A 201 -6.72 -11.97 10.93
CA SER A 201 -5.69 -11.43 10.06
C SER A 201 -5.66 -9.91 10.06
N ARG A 202 -4.60 -9.36 9.47
CA ARG A 202 -4.49 -7.90 9.24
C ARG A 202 -5.61 -7.37 8.36
N TYR A 203 -6.12 -8.19 7.44
CA TYR A 203 -7.24 -7.83 6.56
C TYR A 203 -8.53 -7.63 7.35
N GLU A 204 -8.85 -8.51 8.28
CA GLU A 204 -10.00 -8.36 9.17
C GLU A 204 -9.89 -7.08 10.00
N LYS A 205 -8.72 -6.82 10.60
CA LYS A 205 -8.48 -5.63 11.42
C LYS A 205 -8.63 -4.32 10.62
N ILE A 206 -8.15 -4.30 9.38
CA ILE A 206 -8.33 -3.16 8.48
C ILE A 206 -9.81 -2.93 8.17
N LEU A 207 -10.58 -3.99 7.92
CA LEU A 207 -12.02 -3.87 7.69
C LEU A 207 -12.80 -3.43 8.93
N GLU A 208 -12.44 -3.93 10.10
CA GLU A 208 -13.07 -3.49 11.37
C GLU A 208 -12.82 -2.01 11.60
N TYR A 209 -11.60 -1.56 11.37
CA TYR A 209 -11.26 -0.15 11.46
C TYR A 209 -11.99 0.70 10.39
N ALA A 210 -12.10 0.21 9.16
CA ALA A 210 -12.84 0.88 8.10
C ALA A 210 -14.32 1.08 8.45
N ARG A 211 -14.95 0.06 9.03
CA ARG A 211 -16.34 0.15 9.49
C ARG A 211 -16.50 1.14 10.64
N TYR A 212 -15.58 1.09 11.59
CA TYR A 212 -15.56 2.05 12.70
C TYR A 212 -15.45 3.50 12.18
N LEU A 213 -14.58 3.77 11.23
CA LEU A 213 -14.46 5.10 10.61
C LEU A 213 -15.74 5.53 9.88
N LYS A 214 -16.35 4.62 9.11
CA LYS A 214 -17.58 4.88 8.38
C LYS A 214 -18.76 5.17 9.32
N GLU A 215 -18.95 4.37 10.35
CA GLU A 215 -19.98 4.58 11.36
C GLU A 215 -19.81 5.93 12.08
N ARG A 216 -18.59 6.30 12.37
CA ARG A 216 -18.27 7.59 13.00
C ARG A 216 -18.52 8.77 12.06
N GLU A 217 -18.23 8.63 10.78
CA GLU A 217 -18.53 9.65 9.77
C GLU A 217 -20.05 9.82 9.59
N GLU A 218 -20.79 8.72 9.51
CA GLU A 218 -22.26 8.74 9.41
C GLU A 218 -22.92 9.39 10.63
N LEU A 219 -22.43 9.11 11.84
CA LEU A 219 -22.88 9.75 13.08
C LEU A 219 -22.57 11.26 13.10
N GLY A 220 -21.39 11.66 12.60
CA GLY A 220 -20.99 13.07 12.50
C GLY A 220 -21.81 13.85 11.50
N THR A 221 -22.26 13.23 10.42
CA THR A 221 -23.10 13.86 9.38
C THR A 221 -24.59 13.89 9.74
N ALA A 222 -25.08 12.89 10.49
CA ALA A 222 -26.48 12.80 10.91
C ALA A 222 -26.86 13.81 12.00
N SER A 223 -25.89 14.23 12.82
CA SER A 223 -26.10 15.21 13.88
C SER A 223 -25.54 16.57 13.46
N GLY A 224 -26.23 17.28 12.59
CA GLY A 224 -25.85 18.60 12.03
C GLY A 224 -25.47 19.70 13.04
N GLN A 225 -25.11 19.37 14.28
CA GLN A 225 -24.68 20.27 15.34
C GLN A 225 -23.89 19.58 16.47
N MET A 226 -23.15 18.49 16.17
CA MET A 226 -22.21 18.00 17.18
C MET A 226 -20.93 18.82 17.11
N THR A 227 -20.67 19.59 18.16
CA THR A 227 -19.43 20.30 18.39
C THR A 227 -18.27 19.31 18.52
N PHE A 228 -17.11 19.69 18.02
CA PHE A 228 -15.85 18.92 18.08
C PHE A 228 -15.53 18.35 19.48
N ASP A 229 -15.99 18.98 20.55
CA ASP A 229 -15.88 18.54 21.95
C ASP A 229 -16.74 17.29 22.28
N ALA A 230 -17.85 17.07 21.60
CA ALA A 230 -18.67 15.87 21.82
C ALA A 230 -18.05 14.63 21.13
N LEU A 231 -17.27 14.82 20.06
CA LEU A 231 -16.52 13.76 19.41
C LEU A 231 -15.29 13.31 20.21
N THR A 232 -14.73 14.19 21.06
CA THR A 232 -13.55 13.88 21.87
C THR A 232 -13.91 13.31 23.25
N SER A 233 -15.15 13.44 23.70
CA SER A 233 -15.59 12.98 25.02
C SER A 233 -16.12 11.55 25.09
N TYR A 234 -16.33 10.88 23.95
CA TYR A 234 -16.56 9.44 23.91
C TYR A 234 -15.21 8.75 23.70
N SER A 235 -14.48 8.50 24.78
CA SER A 235 -13.36 7.56 24.79
C SER A 235 -13.95 6.16 24.62
N ASP A 236 -14.07 5.73 23.38
CA ASP A 236 -14.41 4.38 23.03
C ASP A 236 -13.12 3.54 23.12
N ASP A 237 -12.97 2.79 24.20
CA ASP A 237 -11.83 1.90 24.42
C ASP A 237 -11.55 1.01 23.19
N LYS A 238 -12.61 0.62 22.49
CA LYS A 238 -12.55 -0.14 21.26
C LYS A 238 -11.94 0.66 20.11
N GLY A 239 -12.31 1.93 19.97
CA GLY A 239 -11.75 2.81 18.95
C GLY A 239 -10.26 3.05 19.14
N GLU A 240 -9.81 3.25 20.37
CA GLU A 240 -8.40 3.40 20.69
C GLU A 240 -7.59 2.12 20.44
N GLU A 241 -8.18 0.94 20.68
CA GLU A 241 -7.54 -0.34 20.37
C GLU A 241 -7.38 -0.53 18.85
N LEU A 242 -8.44 -0.27 18.09
CA LEU A 242 -8.42 -0.33 16.62
C LEU A 242 -7.41 0.66 16.02
N GLU A 243 -7.33 1.88 16.54
CA GLU A 243 -6.33 2.87 16.10
C GLU A 243 -4.89 2.43 16.41
N ARG A 244 -4.65 1.86 17.59
CA ARG A 244 -3.34 1.32 17.96
C ARG A 244 -2.92 0.16 17.07
N ASP A 245 -3.83 -0.75 16.76
CA ASP A 245 -3.54 -1.88 15.88
C ASP A 245 -3.32 -1.41 14.44
N MET A 246 -4.10 -0.43 13.99
CA MET A 246 -3.91 0.16 12.67
C MET A 246 -2.55 0.87 12.54
N LYS A 247 -2.13 1.63 13.56
CA LYS A 247 -0.78 2.24 13.57
C LYS A 247 0.34 1.20 13.46
N LYS A 248 0.19 0.05 14.13
CA LYS A 248 1.17 -1.06 14.01
C LYS A 248 1.20 -1.62 12.58
N ILE A 249 0.03 -1.82 11.97
CA ILE A 249 -0.07 -2.31 10.59
C ILE A 249 0.55 -1.32 9.61
N ILE A 250 0.25 -0.02 9.73
CA ILE A 250 0.82 1.04 8.91
C ILE A 250 2.35 1.05 9.01
N ASN A 251 2.88 1.04 10.23
CA ASN A 251 4.31 1.05 10.45
C ASN A 251 4.98 -0.18 9.83
N GLN A 252 4.39 -1.36 9.95
CA GLN A 252 4.92 -2.58 9.34
C GLN A 252 4.90 -2.52 7.81
N ILE A 253 3.85 -1.96 7.21
CA ILE A 253 3.75 -1.76 5.76
C ILE A 253 4.81 -0.75 5.28
N VAL A 254 5.01 0.34 6.02
CA VAL A 254 5.99 1.37 5.70
C VAL A 254 7.42 0.86 5.88
N GLU A 255 7.69 0.14 6.97
CA GLU A 255 9.03 -0.40 7.28
C GLU A 255 9.44 -1.54 6.35
N SER A 256 8.50 -2.35 5.87
CA SER A 256 8.80 -3.46 4.96
C SER A 256 9.37 -2.96 3.62
N ASN A 257 9.03 -1.76 3.19
CA ASN A 257 9.36 -1.19 1.87
C ASN A 257 9.14 -2.17 0.70
N ASP A 258 8.26 -3.14 0.90
CA ASP A 258 7.95 -4.22 -0.02
C ASP A 258 6.74 -3.84 -0.87
N LYS A 259 7.00 -3.57 -2.13
CA LYS A 259 5.98 -3.15 -3.10
C LYS A 259 4.89 -4.20 -3.29
N GLU A 260 5.26 -5.49 -3.29
CA GLU A 260 4.31 -6.59 -3.43
C GLU A 260 3.35 -6.67 -2.24
N GLN A 261 3.85 -6.47 -1.02
CA GLN A 261 2.99 -6.42 0.17
C GLN A 261 2.00 -5.25 0.11
N ILE A 262 2.45 -4.09 -0.35
CA ILE A 262 1.59 -2.91 -0.50
C ILE A 262 0.46 -3.19 -1.50
N GLU A 263 0.78 -3.79 -2.65
CA GLU A 263 -0.19 -4.19 -3.66
C GLU A 263 -1.19 -5.23 -3.10
N HIS A 264 -0.70 -6.18 -2.30
CA HIS A 264 -1.54 -7.16 -1.62
C HIS A 264 -2.56 -6.52 -0.67
N TYR A 265 -2.17 -5.49 0.10
CA TYR A 265 -3.11 -4.77 0.95
C TYR A 265 -4.05 -3.85 0.16
N ALA A 266 -3.66 -3.38 -1.02
CA ALA A 266 -4.51 -2.56 -1.87
C ALA A 266 -5.56 -3.38 -2.62
N ASP A 267 -5.37 -4.68 -2.76
CA ASP A 267 -6.31 -5.57 -3.43
C ASP A 267 -7.46 -5.97 -2.49
N TYR A 268 -8.64 -5.36 -2.71
CA TYR A 268 -9.84 -5.64 -1.92
C TYR A 268 -10.25 -7.11 -1.91
N ARG A 269 -9.84 -7.91 -2.90
CA ARG A 269 -10.16 -9.34 -2.98
C ARG A 269 -9.58 -10.13 -1.82
N ASN A 270 -8.46 -9.69 -1.25
CA ASN A 270 -7.83 -10.32 -0.09
C ASN A 270 -8.60 -10.13 1.22
N TYR A 271 -9.57 -9.21 1.23
CA TYR A 271 -10.42 -8.93 2.39
C TYR A 271 -11.70 -9.76 2.42
N MET A 272 -11.88 -10.59 1.40
CA MET A 272 -13.09 -11.38 1.21
C MET A 272 -12.76 -12.81 0.83
N THR A 273 -13.64 -13.73 1.22
CA THR A 273 -13.63 -15.12 0.77
C THR A 273 -14.79 -15.32 -0.18
N TYR A 274 -14.52 -16.01 -1.27
CA TYR A 274 -15.49 -16.27 -2.35
C TYR A 274 -15.80 -17.74 -2.40
N GLU A 275 -17.08 -18.08 -2.58
CA GLU A 275 -17.54 -19.43 -2.71
C GLU A 275 -18.70 -19.52 -3.71
N ILE A 276 -18.81 -20.63 -4.41
CA ILE A 276 -19.95 -20.93 -5.24
C ILE A 276 -20.80 -21.96 -4.48
N LEU A 277 -22.06 -21.63 -4.29
CA LEU A 277 -23.03 -22.48 -3.66
C LEU A 277 -23.85 -23.22 -4.72
N LEU A 278 -23.99 -24.49 -4.54
CA LEU A 278 -24.79 -25.40 -5.38
C LEU A 278 -26.03 -25.86 -4.61
N THR A 279 -27.19 -25.76 -5.23
CA THR A 279 -28.46 -26.32 -4.71
C THR A 279 -29.11 -27.15 -5.79
N ASN A 280 -29.42 -28.41 -5.47
CA ASN A 280 -30.18 -29.32 -6.32
C ASN A 280 -31.04 -30.21 -5.43
N ASP A 281 -31.65 -31.27 -6.01
CA ASP A 281 -32.54 -32.22 -5.28
C ASP A 281 -31.87 -32.91 -4.10
N VAL A 282 -30.53 -32.98 -4.09
CA VAL A 282 -29.75 -33.69 -3.08
C VAL A 282 -29.00 -32.73 -2.16
N LEU A 283 -28.56 -31.61 -2.68
CA LEU A 283 -27.68 -30.66 -2.02
C LEU A 283 -28.36 -29.31 -1.80
N THR A 284 -28.30 -28.77 -0.60
CA THR A 284 -28.81 -27.45 -0.26
C THR A 284 -27.66 -26.54 0.12
N ARG A 285 -27.39 -25.50 -0.69
CA ARG A 285 -26.33 -24.52 -0.48
C ARG A 285 -24.94 -25.16 -0.19
N ALA A 286 -24.65 -26.26 -0.88
CA ALA A 286 -23.37 -26.93 -0.72
C ALA A 286 -22.25 -26.14 -1.39
N LYS A 287 -21.09 -26.06 -0.74
CA LYS A 287 -19.92 -25.37 -1.29
C LYS A 287 -19.32 -26.17 -2.43
N LEU A 288 -19.21 -25.57 -3.61
CA LEU A 288 -18.66 -26.24 -4.79
C LEU A 288 -17.20 -26.66 -4.56
N SER A 289 -16.41 -25.85 -3.85
CA SER A 289 -15.03 -26.15 -3.50
C SER A 289 -14.86 -27.48 -2.74
N ARG A 290 -15.90 -27.93 -2.03
CA ARG A 290 -15.91 -29.20 -1.27
C ARG A 290 -16.49 -30.38 -2.05
N GLN A 291 -16.99 -30.15 -3.26
CA GLN A 291 -17.68 -31.17 -4.08
C GLN A 291 -16.80 -31.70 -5.22
N SER A 292 -15.51 -31.36 -5.25
CA SER A 292 -14.58 -31.67 -6.36
C SER A 292 -14.39 -33.17 -6.71
N GLY A 293 -15.01 -34.09 -5.97
CA GLY A 293 -14.96 -35.52 -6.28
C GLY A 293 -16.30 -36.14 -6.72
N TYR A 294 -17.41 -35.43 -6.65
CA TYR A 294 -18.77 -35.93 -6.88
C TYR A 294 -19.48 -35.32 -8.08
N ASN A 295 -18.92 -34.25 -8.63
CA ASN A 295 -19.61 -33.52 -9.69
C ASN A 295 -19.38 -34.16 -11.07
N SER A 296 -20.45 -34.31 -11.85
CA SER A 296 -20.36 -34.65 -13.26
C SER A 296 -19.62 -33.53 -14.02
N GLY A 297 -19.05 -33.83 -15.20
CA GLY A 297 -18.32 -32.86 -15.98
C GLY A 297 -19.10 -31.56 -16.25
N ALA A 298 -20.44 -31.65 -16.43
CA ALA A 298 -21.32 -30.50 -16.63
C ALA A 298 -21.47 -29.64 -15.36
N GLU A 299 -21.55 -30.24 -14.19
CA GLU A 299 -21.69 -29.54 -12.90
C GLU A 299 -20.46 -28.72 -12.53
N VAL A 300 -19.32 -29.00 -13.14
CA VAL A 300 -18.10 -28.21 -13.01
C VAL A 300 -18.07 -27.09 -14.07
N GLN A 301 -18.45 -27.38 -15.31
CA GLN A 301 -18.31 -26.43 -16.41
C GLN A 301 -19.32 -25.26 -16.31
N ILE A 302 -20.57 -25.52 -15.88
CA ILE A 302 -21.60 -24.50 -15.73
C ILE A 302 -21.16 -23.36 -14.80
N PRO A 303 -20.68 -23.61 -13.58
CA PRO A 303 -20.20 -22.54 -12.70
C PRO A 303 -19.11 -21.68 -13.32
N TYR A 304 -18.15 -22.27 -14.01
CA TYR A 304 -17.09 -21.50 -14.68
C TYR A 304 -17.62 -20.60 -15.80
N MET A 305 -18.56 -21.12 -16.60
CA MET A 305 -19.22 -20.32 -17.61
C MET A 305 -20.04 -19.17 -16.99
N LEU A 306 -20.73 -19.42 -15.88
CA LEU A 306 -21.49 -18.40 -15.17
C LEU A 306 -20.56 -17.31 -14.59
N ILE A 307 -19.39 -17.68 -14.06
CA ILE A 307 -18.38 -16.71 -13.62
C ILE A 307 -17.93 -15.85 -14.77
N LEU A 308 -17.56 -16.45 -15.90
CA LEU A 308 -17.11 -15.75 -17.09
C LEU A 308 -18.19 -14.79 -17.61
N LEU A 309 -19.41 -15.28 -17.78
CA LEU A 309 -20.53 -14.46 -18.26
C LEU A 309 -20.86 -13.34 -17.29
N SER A 310 -20.84 -13.61 -15.98
CA SER A 310 -21.06 -12.59 -14.96
C SER A 310 -19.99 -11.48 -15.01
N ALA A 311 -18.73 -11.85 -15.17
CA ALA A 311 -17.64 -10.88 -15.35
C ALA A 311 -17.83 -10.06 -16.63
N LEU A 312 -18.25 -10.69 -17.72
CA LEU A 312 -18.55 -9.98 -18.97
C LEU A 312 -19.72 -9.02 -18.83
N LEU A 313 -20.78 -9.39 -18.12
CA LEU A 313 -21.93 -8.52 -17.87
C LEU A 313 -21.56 -7.29 -17.02
N MET A 314 -20.63 -7.44 -16.10
CA MET A 314 -20.09 -6.29 -15.35
C MET A 314 -19.30 -5.32 -16.26
N ILE A 315 -18.56 -5.86 -17.23
CA ILE A 315 -17.79 -5.06 -18.20
C ILE A 315 -18.73 -4.42 -19.25
N TYR A 316 -19.67 -5.19 -19.76
CA TYR A 316 -20.63 -4.79 -20.78
C TYR A 316 -21.94 -4.27 -20.16
N ASN A 317 -21.88 -3.18 -19.42
CA ASN A 317 -23.08 -2.59 -18.84
C ASN A 317 -23.99 -1.95 -19.93
N ASP A 318 -25.27 -1.79 -19.62
CA ASP A 318 -26.26 -1.26 -20.57
C ASP A 318 -26.03 0.18 -21.02
N LYS A 319 -25.15 0.90 -20.37
CA LYS A 319 -24.84 2.32 -20.67
C LYS A 319 -23.75 2.47 -21.74
N SER A 320 -23.11 1.39 -22.15
CA SER A 320 -22.08 1.44 -23.18
C SER A 320 -22.65 1.05 -24.55
N SER A 321 -22.39 1.87 -25.57
CA SER A 321 -22.63 1.52 -26.97
C SER A 321 -21.56 0.58 -27.56
N SER A 322 -20.95 -0.23 -26.73
CA SER A 322 -19.86 -1.13 -27.13
C SER A 322 -20.40 -2.40 -27.77
N THR A 323 -19.67 -2.94 -28.72
CA THR A 323 -19.90 -4.28 -29.26
C THR A 323 -19.65 -5.30 -28.13
N ARG A 324 -20.69 -6.02 -27.70
CA ARG A 324 -20.61 -7.02 -26.64
C ARG A 324 -20.09 -8.35 -27.19
N LEU A 325 -18.95 -8.31 -27.85
CA LEU A 325 -18.34 -9.45 -28.53
C LEU A 325 -17.62 -10.36 -27.55
N VAL A 326 -17.93 -11.64 -27.62
CA VAL A 326 -17.30 -12.69 -26.80
C VAL A 326 -16.91 -13.85 -27.72
N PHE A 327 -15.66 -14.27 -27.65
CA PHE A 327 -15.16 -15.46 -28.33
C PHE A 327 -14.80 -16.53 -27.29
N ILE A 328 -15.38 -17.74 -27.47
CA ILE A 328 -15.13 -18.87 -26.55
C ILE A 328 -14.88 -20.13 -27.37
N ASP A 329 -13.82 -20.81 -27.03
CA ASP A 329 -13.46 -22.11 -27.57
C ASP A 329 -14.06 -23.24 -26.72
N GLU A 330 -14.72 -24.18 -27.33
CA GLU A 330 -15.38 -25.35 -26.72
C GLU A 330 -16.23 -25.06 -25.46
N PRO A 331 -17.12 -24.04 -25.46
CA PRO A 331 -17.83 -23.60 -24.25
C PRO A 331 -18.76 -24.66 -23.65
N PHE A 332 -19.17 -25.66 -24.45
CA PHE A 332 -20.19 -26.64 -24.08
C PHE A 332 -19.70 -28.09 -24.07
N ALA A 333 -18.39 -28.33 -24.07
CA ALA A 333 -17.80 -29.66 -24.27
C ALA A 333 -18.36 -30.73 -23.30
N LYS A 334 -18.66 -30.36 -22.07
CA LYS A 334 -19.15 -31.26 -21.02
C LYS A 334 -20.59 -31.01 -20.60
N MET A 335 -21.32 -30.15 -21.29
CA MET A 335 -22.71 -29.83 -20.95
C MET A 335 -23.68 -30.76 -21.69
N ASP A 336 -24.76 -31.10 -21.02
CA ASP A 336 -25.90 -31.81 -21.63
C ASP A 336 -26.73 -30.84 -22.51
N PRO A 337 -27.53 -31.35 -23.46
CA PRO A 337 -28.30 -30.56 -24.39
C PRO A 337 -29.24 -29.56 -23.73
N THR A 338 -29.81 -29.87 -22.59
CA THR A 338 -30.76 -28.99 -21.89
C THR A 338 -30.03 -27.78 -21.32
N ASN A 339 -28.90 -28.03 -20.65
CA ASN A 339 -28.09 -26.98 -20.06
C ASN A 339 -27.46 -26.06 -21.15
N VAL A 340 -27.06 -26.62 -22.29
CA VAL A 340 -26.58 -25.83 -23.43
C VAL A 340 -27.65 -24.86 -23.90
N LYS A 341 -28.91 -25.32 -24.11
CA LYS A 341 -30.00 -24.45 -24.54
C LYS A 341 -30.31 -23.32 -23.56
N ILE A 342 -30.30 -23.63 -22.26
CA ILE A 342 -30.51 -22.62 -21.21
C ILE A 342 -29.40 -21.57 -21.26
N MET A 343 -28.15 -22.02 -21.38
CA MET A 343 -26.99 -21.12 -21.46
C MET A 343 -27.02 -20.24 -22.71
N MET A 344 -27.33 -20.79 -23.86
CA MET A 344 -27.49 -20.07 -25.12
C MET A 344 -28.58 -18.99 -25.04
N ARG A 345 -29.74 -19.37 -24.45
CA ARG A 345 -30.84 -18.42 -24.21
C ARG A 345 -30.40 -17.27 -23.32
N PHE A 346 -29.77 -17.58 -22.22
CA PHE A 346 -29.25 -16.58 -21.28
C PHE A 346 -28.31 -15.58 -21.98
N MET A 347 -27.33 -16.07 -22.75
CA MET A 347 -26.40 -15.22 -23.47
C MET A 347 -27.10 -14.31 -24.47
N LYS A 348 -28.14 -14.79 -25.17
CA LYS A 348 -28.97 -13.99 -26.08
C LYS A 348 -29.76 -12.93 -25.33
N GLU A 349 -30.40 -13.26 -24.23
CA GLU A 349 -31.17 -12.31 -23.40
C GLU A 349 -30.25 -11.17 -22.87
N GLN A 350 -28.99 -11.49 -22.58
CA GLN A 350 -27.98 -10.52 -22.21
C GLN A 350 -27.41 -9.72 -23.41
N LYS A 351 -27.94 -9.94 -24.63
CA LYS A 351 -27.50 -9.27 -25.87
C LYS A 351 -25.99 -9.39 -26.13
N LEU A 352 -25.39 -10.52 -25.77
CA LEU A 352 -23.99 -10.80 -26.06
C LEU A 352 -23.86 -11.30 -27.50
N GLN A 353 -22.90 -10.76 -28.23
CA GLN A 353 -22.52 -11.24 -29.55
C GLN A 353 -21.46 -12.33 -29.37
N MET A 354 -21.87 -13.59 -29.52
CA MET A 354 -21.04 -14.74 -29.23
C MET A 354 -20.45 -15.37 -30.49
N ILE A 355 -19.16 -15.70 -30.46
CA ILE A 355 -18.50 -16.53 -31.43
C ILE A 355 -18.01 -17.80 -30.73
N PHE A 356 -18.48 -18.95 -31.16
CA PHE A 356 -18.09 -20.24 -30.60
C PHE A 356 -17.27 -21.07 -31.58
N CYS A 357 -16.23 -21.70 -31.08
CA CYS A 357 -15.58 -22.84 -31.70
C CYS A 357 -16.10 -24.10 -31.03
N ALA A 358 -16.96 -24.88 -31.71
CA ALA A 358 -17.59 -26.05 -31.08
C ALA A 358 -17.79 -27.18 -32.10
N PRO A 359 -16.72 -27.85 -32.51
CA PRO A 359 -16.78 -28.86 -33.60
C PRO A 359 -17.72 -30.03 -33.27
N ASP A 360 -17.74 -30.49 -32.02
CA ASP A 360 -18.52 -31.66 -31.60
C ASP A 360 -19.96 -31.37 -31.20
N LYS A 361 -20.38 -30.09 -31.21
CA LYS A 361 -21.69 -29.64 -30.75
C LYS A 361 -22.51 -28.93 -31.82
N THR A 362 -22.08 -28.94 -33.05
CA THR A 362 -22.70 -28.19 -34.17
C THR A 362 -24.17 -28.57 -34.35
N GLU A 363 -24.54 -29.85 -34.27
CA GLU A 363 -25.92 -30.29 -34.35
C GLU A 363 -26.80 -29.77 -33.20
N LEU A 364 -26.23 -29.60 -32.04
CA LEU A 364 -26.92 -29.16 -30.85
C LEU A 364 -27.14 -27.65 -30.81
N ILE A 365 -26.11 -26.88 -31.13
CA ILE A 365 -26.12 -25.42 -31.01
C ILE A 365 -26.44 -24.71 -32.32
N GLY A 366 -26.28 -25.37 -33.47
CA GLY A 366 -26.43 -24.77 -34.80
C GLY A 366 -27.77 -24.09 -34.98
N ASN A 367 -28.86 -24.72 -34.55
CA ASN A 367 -30.23 -24.16 -34.65
C ASN A 367 -30.42 -22.94 -33.71
N GLU A 368 -29.58 -22.75 -32.74
CA GLU A 368 -29.59 -21.60 -31.84
C GLU A 368 -28.65 -20.46 -32.32
N CYS A 369 -27.77 -20.72 -33.27
CA CYS A 369 -26.91 -19.72 -33.88
C CYS A 369 -27.63 -18.96 -34.98
N ASP A 370 -27.18 -17.79 -35.31
CA ASP A 370 -27.67 -16.98 -36.44
C ASP A 370 -26.82 -17.29 -37.70
N VAL A 371 -25.57 -17.61 -37.52
CA VAL A 371 -24.63 -17.95 -38.59
C VAL A 371 -23.75 -19.14 -38.16
N ILE A 372 -23.52 -20.04 -39.08
CA ILE A 372 -22.54 -21.12 -38.92
C ILE A 372 -21.43 -20.90 -39.95
N LEU A 373 -20.18 -20.94 -39.52
CA LEU A 373 -18.99 -20.87 -40.37
C LEU A 373 -18.30 -22.24 -40.40
N PRO A 374 -18.68 -23.12 -41.30
CA PRO A 374 -17.99 -24.39 -41.43
C PRO A 374 -16.58 -24.17 -42.00
N VAL A 375 -15.60 -24.75 -41.28
CA VAL A 375 -14.19 -24.72 -41.69
C VAL A 375 -13.81 -26.12 -42.18
N LEU A 376 -13.47 -26.22 -43.44
CA LEU A 376 -13.05 -27.48 -44.06
C LEU A 376 -11.55 -27.44 -44.38
N ARG A 377 -10.83 -28.41 -43.90
CA ARG A 377 -9.44 -28.59 -44.29
C ARG A 377 -9.36 -29.50 -45.51
N THR A 378 -9.15 -28.91 -46.66
CA THR A 378 -9.12 -29.61 -47.94
C THR A 378 -7.73 -30.20 -48.26
N SER A 379 -6.66 -29.65 -47.67
CA SER A 379 -5.30 -30.18 -47.73
C SER A 379 -4.50 -29.79 -46.48
N PRO A 380 -3.30 -30.33 -46.23
CA PRO A 380 -2.46 -29.94 -45.09
C PRO A 380 -2.25 -28.41 -44.98
N ASP A 381 -2.20 -27.73 -46.11
CA ASP A 381 -1.88 -26.30 -46.18
C ASP A 381 -3.05 -25.43 -46.63
N LEU A 382 -4.25 -26.00 -46.85
CA LEU A 382 -5.43 -25.26 -47.33
C LEU A 382 -6.63 -25.49 -46.45
N MET A 383 -7.20 -24.40 -45.96
CA MET A 383 -8.47 -24.34 -45.25
C MET A 383 -9.45 -23.52 -46.05
N GLU A 384 -10.65 -24.00 -46.20
CA GLU A 384 -11.79 -23.28 -46.80
C GLU A 384 -12.84 -23.03 -45.75
N MET A 385 -13.43 -21.83 -45.73
CA MET A 385 -14.47 -21.43 -44.84
C MET A 385 -15.73 -21.10 -45.62
N GLY A 386 -16.82 -21.75 -45.26
CA GLY A 386 -18.18 -21.43 -45.75
C GLY A 386 -18.93 -20.52 -44.82
N MET A 387 -20.10 -20.06 -45.23
CA MET A 387 -21.03 -19.35 -44.37
C MET A 387 -22.45 -19.89 -44.62
N ILE A 388 -23.12 -20.26 -43.55
CA ILE A 388 -24.51 -20.71 -43.55
C ILE A 388 -25.30 -19.80 -42.62
N GLU A 389 -26.23 -19.02 -43.18
CA GLU A 389 -27.16 -18.21 -42.41
C GLU A 389 -28.37 -19.05 -42.01
N ILE A 390 -28.72 -19.03 -40.73
CA ILE A 390 -29.88 -19.74 -40.19
C ILE A 390 -31.08 -18.77 -40.16
N HIS A 391 -31.95 -18.89 -41.13
CA HIS A 391 -33.19 -18.15 -41.12
C HIS A 391 -34.22 -18.85 -40.20
N LYS A 392 -34.38 -18.32 -39.01
CA LYS A 392 -35.45 -18.75 -38.11
C LYS A 392 -36.78 -18.22 -38.74
N GLY A 393 -37.61 -19.11 -39.25
CA GLY A 393 -38.95 -18.76 -39.73
C GLY A 393 -39.72 -17.95 -38.67
N ALA A 394 -40.38 -16.89 -39.10
CA ALA A 394 -41.15 -15.97 -38.27
C ALA A 394 -42.28 -16.70 -37.55
#